data_0b67a0fe18cea66f4b4580018240dea7
#
_entry.id   0b67a0fe18cea66f4b4580018240dea7
#
_cell.length_a   1.000
_cell.length_b   1.000
_cell.length_c   1.000
_cell.angle_alpha   90.00
_cell.angle_beta   90.00
_cell.angle_gamma   90.00
#
_symmetry.space_group_name_H-M   'P 1'
#
loop_
_entity.id
_entity.type
_entity.pdbx_description
1 polymer ?
#
loop_
_entity_poly.entity_id
_entity_poly.type
_entity_poly.pdbx_seq_one_letter_code
_entity_poly.pdbx_strand_id
1 'polypeptide(L)'
;MPHPIEIRPLAARDSLDALTALLHRAYTPLVDIGVVLPEATQSIGDTQQRIAEGQCFIAALRGRIVGTVTVCGPQDLGGSPWTAGSGPFRNRDTAHFHQFAVAPELQRQGLGRRLVAACEQWARERGYKRMAIDAAEAATELRALYRRLGYEVVAQGLPQEGGGRSVVMEKPLDHSPLREHLRTLARYNLWATRELFVHVAALPDELYHRDAGLFFRSVHGTLNHLLLAEHEIWYRRFAEGGSPVTALDTEIEPDRQRLNERLIEGALAWLPLI
;
A
#
# COMPACT_ATOMS: atom_id res chain seq x y z
N MET A 1 -8.83 -33.98 1.35
CA MET A 1 -8.77 -32.63 1.96
C MET A 1 -7.51 -31.94 1.43
N PRO A 2 -7.59 -30.74 0.85
CA PRO A 2 -6.39 -30.00 0.51
C PRO A 2 -5.63 -29.69 1.81
N HIS A 3 -4.36 -30.07 1.87
CA HIS A 3 -3.52 -29.75 3.02
C HIS A 3 -3.32 -28.23 3.07
N PRO A 4 -3.55 -27.58 4.23
CA PRO A 4 -3.35 -26.15 4.33
C PRO A 4 -1.86 -25.82 4.19
N ILE A 5 -1.54 -24.75 3.46
CA ILE A 5 -0.19 -24.18 3.44
C ILE A 5 0.04 -23.49 4.77
N GLU A 6 1.07 -23.93 5.49
CA GLU A 6 1.52 -23.36 6.76
C GLU A 6 2.56 -22.26 6.49
N ILE A 7 2.40 -21.10 7.12
CA ILE A 7 3.46 -20.06 7.16
C ILE A 7 4.04 -20.04 8.56
N ARG A 8 5.36 -20.23 8.65
CA ARG A 8 6.10 -20.31 9.90
C ARG A 8 7.55 -19.82 9.75
N PRO A 9 8.25 -19.50 10.83
CA PRO A 9 9.69 -19.33 10.81
C PRO A 9 10.42 -20.54 10.21
N LEU A 10 11.52 -20.24 9.51
CA LEU A 10 12.48 -21.27 9.08
C LEU A 10 13.06 -21.97 10.31
N ALA A 11 13.12 -23.28 10.31
CA ALA A 11 13.67 -24.10 11.39
C ALA A 11 14.93 -24.84 10.91
N ALA A 12 15.77 -25.28 11.84
CA ALA A 12 17.02 -25.99 11.54
C ALA A 12 16.83 -27.30 10.72
N ARG A 13 15.63 -27.86 10.74
CA ARG A 13 15.27 -29.06 9.95
C ARG A 13 14.92 -28.75 8.48
N ASP A 14 14.74 -27.48 8.13
CA ASP A 14 14.36 -27.09 6.77
C ASP A 14 15.61 -27.03 5.88
N SER A 15 15.47 -27.46 4.64
CA SER A 15 16.59 -27.55 3.70
C SER A 15 16.87 -26.19 3.08
N LEU A 16 18.11 -25.69 3.30
CA LEU A 16 18.61 -24.48 2.63
C LEU A 16 18.77 -24.68 1.12
N ASP A 17 19.11 -25.90 0.68
CA ASP A 17 19.16 -26.23 -0.76
C ASP A 17 17.80 -26.05 -1.40
N ALA A 18 16.73 -26.55 -0.75
CA ALA A 18 15.37 -26.43 -1.26
C ALA A 18 14.90 -24.97 -1.28
N LEU A 19 15.29 -24.17 -0.28
CA LEU A 19 15.00 -22.74 -0.22
C LEU A 19 15.73 -21.98 -1.32
N THR A 20 17.04 -22.23 -1.52
CA THR A 20 17.83 -21.61 -2.59
C THR A 20 17.29 -21.99 -3.97
N ALA A 21 16.96 -23.26 -4.19
CA ALA A 21 16.37 -23.71 -5.44
C ALA A 21 14.99 -23.08 -5.71
N LEU A 22 14.20 -22.80 -4.67
CA LEU A 22 12.95 -22.06 -4.80
C LEU A 22 13.20 -20.61 -5.25
N LEU A 23 14.19 -19.92 -4.66
CA LEU A 23 14.58 -18.58 -5.05
C LEU A 23 14.96 -18.55 -6.54
N HIS A 24 15.88 -19.42 -6.98
CA HIS A 24 16.28 -19.49 -8.39
C HIS A 24 15.09 -19.64 -9.33
N ARG A 25 14.19 -20.60 -9.06
CA ARG A 25 13.01 -20.83 -9.91
C ARG A 25 12.04 -19.66 -9.92
N ALA A 26 11.85 -19.01 -8.80
CA ALA A 26 10.90 -17.90 -8.68
C ALA A 26 11.41 -16.63 -9.39
N TYR A 27 12.74 -16.44 -9.45
CA TYR A 27 13.35 -15.26 -10.06
C TYR A 27 13.75 -15.45 -11.54
N THR A 28 13.75 -16.70 -12.06
CA THR A 28 14.03 -16.99 -13.47
C THR A 28 13.22 -16.10 -14.45
N PRO A 29 11.90 -15.90 -14.29
CA PRO A 29 11.12 -15.05 -15.19
C PRO A 29 11.57 -13.58 -15.22
N LEU A 30 12.22 -13.09 -14.16
CA LEU A 30 12.78 -11.74 -14.13
C LEU A 30 14.10 -11.67 -14.92
N VAL A 31 14.91 -12.73 -14.86
CA VAL A 31 16.13 -12.85 -15.66
C VAL A 31 15.79 -12.87 -17.14
N ASP A 32 14.73 -13.56 -17.54
CA ASP A 32 14.29 -13.66 -18.93
C ASP A 32 13.90 -12.28 -19.55
N ILE A 33 13.53 -11.33 -18.70
CA ILE A 33 13.25 -9.94 -19.12
C ILE A 33 14.43 -8.99 -18.88
N GLY A 34 15.64 -9.53 -18.61
CA GLY A 34 16.87 -8.76 -18.44
C GLY A 34 17.09 -8.17 -17.03
N VAL A 35 16.32 -8.59 -16.03
CA VAL A 35 16.50 -8.16 -14.63
C VAL A 35 17.43 -9.14 -13.93
N VAL A 36 18.66 -8.70 -13.66
CA VAL A 36 19.63 -9.52 -12.92
C VAL A 36 19.51 -9.22 -11.43
N LEU A 37 19.07 -10.23 -10.67
CA LEU A 37 18.92 -10.17 -9.22
C LEU A 37 19.74 -11.30 -8.58
N PRO A 38 20.39 -11.06 -7.44
CA PRO A 38 21.18 -12.08 -6.74
C PRO A 38 20.40 -13.34 -6.44
N GLU A 39 19.13 -13.20 -6.11
CA GLU A 39 18.21 -14.31 -5.81
C GLU A 39 18.12 -15.33 -6.94
N ALA A 40 18.42 -14.94 -8.17
CA ALA A 40 18.39 -15.85 -9.31
C ALA A 40 19.59 -16.80 -9.38
N THR A 41 20.72 -16.43 -8.77
CA THR A 41 22.01 -17.16 -8.93
C THR A 41 22.81 -17.34 -7.64
N GLN A 42 22.35 -16.78 -6.52
CA GLN A 42 23.05 -16.84 -5.23
C GLN A 42 23.34 -18.28 -4.80
N SER A 43 24.47 -18.49 -4.14
CA SER A 43 24.82 -19.78 -3.55
C SER A 43 23.98 -20.09 -2.31
N ILE A 44 24.07 -21.34 -1.83
CA ILE A 44 23.47 -21.73 -0.54
C ILE A 44 24.10 -20.93 0.60
N GLY A 45 25.41 -20.64 0.52
CA GLY A 45 26.12 -19.81 1.49
C GLY A 45 25.58 -18.38 1.53
N ASP A 46 25.34 -17.76 0.36
CA ASP A 46 24.71 -16.42 0.29
C ASP A 46 23.29 -16.46 0.83
N THR A 47 22.53 -17.50 0.52
CA THR A 47 21.17 -17.70 1.09
C THR A 47 21.24 -17.74 2.61
N GLN A 48 22.17 -18.54 3.18
CA GLN A 48 22.36 -18.67 4.61
C GLN A 48 22.75 -17.34 5.26
N GLN A 49 23.66 -16.60 4.66
CA GLN A 49 24.07 -15.29 5.15
C GLN A 49 22.90 -14.31 5.19
N ARG A 50 22.15 -14.24 4.11
CA ARG A 50 21.04 -13.28 3.99
C ARG A 50 19.85 -13.63 4.91
N ILE A 51 19.54 -14.91 5.16
CA ILE A 51 18.51 -15.28 6.15
C ILE A 51 18.94 -15.00 7.59
N ALA A 52 20.25 -14.94 7.85
CA ALA A 52 20.78 -14.61 9.16
C ALA A 52 20.67 -13.12 9.51
N GLU A 53 20.40 -12.27 8.54
CA GLU A 53 20.19 -10.82 8.75
C GLU A 53 18.88 -10.51 9.50
N GLY A 54 17.93 -11.46 9.55
CA GLY A 54 16.64 -11.23 10.18
C GLY A 54 15.85 -12.48 10.48
N GLN A 55 14.54 -12.40 10.34
CA GLN A 55 13.64 -13.54 10.50
C GLN A 55 13.20 -14.06 9.14
N CYS A 56 13.67 -15.23 8.76
CA CYS A 56 13.17 -15.92 7.58
C CYS A 56 11.85 -16.63 7.89
N PHE A 57 10.81 -16.36 7.09
CA PHE A 57 9.56 -17.11 7.07
C PHE A 57 9.50 -17.99 5.83
N ILE A 58 8.95 -19.17 5.97
CA ILE A 58 8.66 -20.08 4.87
C ILE A 58 7.17 -20.41 4.82
N ALA A 59 6.69 -20.66 3.60
CA ALA A 59 5.43 -21.32 3.36
C ALA A 59 5.71 -22.80 3.06
N ALA A 60 5.15 -23.70 3.87
CA ALA A 60 5.35 -25.14 3.75
C ALA A 60 4.05 -25.82 3.31
N LEU A 61 4.15 -26.68 2.28
CA LEU A 61 3.06 -27.53 1.81
C LEU A 61 3.55 -29.00 1.83
N ARG A 62 2.98 -29.83 2.67
CA ARG A 62 3.39 -31.24 2.84
C ARG A 62 4.90 -31.41 3.10
N GLY A 63 5.47 -30.54 3.93
CA GLY A 63 6.90 -30.54 4.24
C GLY A 63 7.81 -29.93 3.17
N ARG A 64 7.29 -29.52 2.02
CA ARG A 64 8.07 -28.82 0.96
C ARG A 64 7.97 -27.31 1.12
N ILE A 65 9.09 -26.63 0.96
CA ILE A 65 9.12 -25.17 0.93
C ILE A 65 8.56 -24.69 -0.42
N VAL A 66 7.49 -23.91 -0.37
CA VAL A 66 6.78 -23.38 -1.54
C VAL A 66 6.70 -21.86 -1.56
N GLY A 67 7.24 -21.22 -0.56
CA GLY A 67 7.42 -19.77 -0.49
C GLY A 67 8.39 -19.39 0.60
N THR A 68 9.00 -18.23 0.47
CA THR A 68 9.96 -17.67 1.46
C THR A 68 9.95 -16.16 1.45
N VAL A 69 10.36 -15.56 2.55
CA VAL A 69 10.65 -14.15 2.71
C VAL A 69 11.50 -13.95 3.96
N THR A 70 12.48 -13.06 3.92
CA THR A 70 13.28 -12.68 5.10
C THR A 70 12.97 -11.24 5.46
N VAL A 71 12.54 -11.00 6.68
CA VAL A 71 12.27 -9.66 7.23
C VAL A 71 13.35 -9.29 8.24
N CYS A 72 13.82 -8.05 8.18
CA CYS A 72 14.87 -7.52 9.06
C CYS A 72 14.56 -6.07 9.46
N GLY A 73 15.22 -5.64 10.55
CA GLY A 73 15.23 -4.25 10.98
C GLY A 73 16.16 -3.39 10.13
N PRO A 74 16.33 -2.10 10.50
CA PRO A 74 17.32 -1.23 9.87
C PRO A 74 18.69 -1.87 9.99
N GLN A 75 19.39 -1.99 8.88
CA GLN A 75 20.76 -2.47 8.92
C GLN A 75 21.72 -1.30 9.17
N ASP A 76 22.61 -1.46 10.14
CA ASP A 76 23.82 -0.65 10.18
C ASP A 76 24.65 -1.00 8.93
N LEU A 77 24.79 -0.03 8.05
CA LEU A 77 25.28 -0.19 6.67
C LEU A 77 26.77 -0.53 6.55
N GLY A 78 27.28 -1.28 7.50
CA GLY A 78 28.66 -1.73 7.50
C GLY A 78 29.05 -2.71 6.41
N GLY A 79 28.17 -3.03 5.44
CA GLY A 79 28.65 -3.91 4.43
C GLY A 79 27.71 -4.66 3.51
N SER A 80 26.41 -4.50 3.59
CA SER A 80 25.56 -5.11 2.57
C SER A 80 25.45 -4.19 1.36
N PRO A 81 25.91 -4.60 0.16
CA PRO A 81 25.73 -3.82 -1.06
C PRO A 81 24.25 -3.58 -1.42
N TRP A 82 23.34 -4.35 -0.84
CA TRP A 82 21.89 -4.35 -1.10
C TRP A 82 21.14 -3.19 -0.44
N THR A 83 21.73 -2.56 0.56
CA THR A 83 21.14 -1.44 1.31
C THR A 83 21.89 -0.12 1.11
N ALA A 84 22.95 -0.14 0.30
CA ALA A 84 23.79 1.02 0.06
C ALA A 84 23.03 2.11 -0.68
N GLY A 85 22.52 3.10 0.03
CA GLY A 85 22.17 4.40 -0.54
C GLY A 85 20.72 4.86 -0.42
N SER A 86 19.73 4.04 -0.09
CA SER A 86 18.35 4.49 -0.02
C SER A 86 17.89 4.84 1.40
N GLY A 87 17.44 6.08 1.59
CA GLY A 87 17.06 6.65 2.87
C GLY A 87 16.10 5.83 3.74
N PRO A 88 15.06 5.15 3.19
CA PRO A 88 14.11 4.36 3.97
C PRO A 88 14.73 3.21 4.76
N PHE A 89 15.70 2.49 4.19
CA PHE A 89 16.34 1.33 4.85
C PHE A 89 17.26 1.70 6.01
N ARG A 90 17.60 2.99 6.18
CA ARG A 90 18.38 3.51 7.31
C ARG A 90 17.53 4.01 8.47
N ASN A 91 16.25 4.20 8.24
CA ASN A 91 15.35 4.73 9.25
C ASN A 91 15.14 3.68 10.36
N ARG A 92 15.44 4.05 11.61
CA ARG A 92 15.30 3.17 12.78
C ARG A 92 13.87 2.65 12.99
N ASP A 93 12.88 3.37 12.48
CA ASP A 93 11.47 3.00 12.61
C ASP A 93 10.97 2.16 11.42
N THR A 94 11.84 1.79 10.48
CA THR A 94 11.48 1.08 9.27
C THR A 94 12.09 -0.32 9.24
N ALA A 95 11.26 -1.35 9.20
CA ALA A 95 11.66 -2.71 8.84
C ALA A 95 11.64 -2.88 7.32
N HIS A 96 12.36 -3.87 6.80
CA HIS A 96 12.34 -4.22 5.39
C HIS A 96 12.36 -5.73 5.20
N PHE A 97 12.05 -6.19 4.00
CA PHE A 97 12.17 -7.60 3.67
C PHE A 97 12.79 -7.82 2.29
N HIS A 98 13.43 -8.97 2.14
CA HIS A 98 14.08 -9.42 0.92
C HIS A 98 13.90 -10.94 0.74
N GLN A 99 14.48 -11.52 -0.33
CA GLN A 99 14.34 -12.95 -0.67
C GLN A 99 12.88 -13.40 -0.73
N PHE A 100 11.99 -12.53 -1.23
CA PHE A 100 10.57 -12.83 -1.34
C PHE A 100 10.30 -13.69 -2.57
N ALA A 101 9.90 -14.93 -2.35
CA ALA A 101 9.59 -15.86 -3.43
C ALA A 101 8.38 -16.73 -3.14
N VAL A 102 7.64 -17.04 -4.19
CA VAL A 102 6.55 -18.03 -4.20
C VAL A 102 6.78 -18.96 -5.38
N ALA A 103 6.64 -20.26 -5.16
CA ALA A 103 6.74 -21.26 -6.20
C ALA A 103 5.84 -20.89 -7.39
N PRO A 104 6.35 -20.89 -8.64
CA PRO A 104 5.62 -20.42 -9.81
C PRO A 104 4.22 -21.02 -9.94
N GLU A 105 4.09 -22.30 -9.64
CA GLU A 105 2.83 -23.07 -9.70
C GLU A 105 1.79 -22.68 -8.63
N LEU A 106 2.19 -21.92 -7.60
CA LEU A 106 1.33 -21.45 -6.50
C LEU A 106 1.20 -19.92 -6.45
N GLN A 107 1.72 -19.22 -7.45
CA GLN A 107 1.53 -17.78 -7.57
C GLN A 107 0.07 -17.43 -7.86
N ARG A 108 -0.31 -16.16 -7.64
CA ARG A 108 -1.67 -15.63 -7.84
C ARG A 108 -2.78 -16.29 -7.01
N GLN A 109 -2.41 -17.15 -6.03
CA GLN A 109 -3.33 -17.81 -5.09
C GLN A 109 -3.33 -17.17 -3.69
N GLY A 110 -2.82 -15.94 -3.57
CA GLY A 110 -2.77 -15.20 -2.31
C GLY A 110 -1.63 -15.56 -1.37
N LEU A 111 -0.76 -16.52 -1.72
CA LEU A 111 0.35 -16.96 -0.85
C LEU A 111 1.36 -15.85 -0.59
N GLY A 112 1.72 -15.07 -1.62
CA GLY A 112 2.61 -13.92 -1.46
C GLY A 112 2.06 -12.88 -0.49
N ARG A 113 0.76 -12.56 -0.56
CA ARG A 113 0.09 -11.67 0.40
C ARG A 113 0.22 -12.18 1.84
N ARG A 114 0.08 -13.49 2.06
CA ARG A 114 0.20 -14.10 3.40
C ARG A 114 1.63 -14.02 3.94
N LEU A 115 2.64 -14.19 3.10
CA LEU A 115 4.05 -14.04 3.48
C LEU A 115 4.38 -12.59 3.84
N VAL A 116 3.94 -11.61 3.04
CA VAL A 116 4.11 -10.19 3.37
C VAL A 116 3.41 -9.84 4.67
N ALA A 117 2.20 -10.36 4.90
CA ALA A 117 1.47 -10.13 6.16
C ALA A 117 2.23 -10.68 7.39
N ALA A 118 2.96 -11.80 7.26
CA ALA A 118 3.81 -12.31 8.34
C ALA A 118 4.99 -11.37 8.64
N CYS A 119 5.60 -10.78 7.60
CA CYS A 119 6.65 -9.76 7.78
C CYS A 119 6.11 -8.50 8.46
N GLU A 120 4.95 -8.01 8.02
CA GLU A 120 4.31 -6.83 8.61
C GLU A 120 3.95 -7.08 10.09
N GLN A 121 3.46 -8.28 10.41
CA GLN A 121 3.16 -8.66 11.79
C GLN A 121 4.43 -8.69 12.65
N TRP A 122 5.50 -9.33 12.16
CA TRP A 122 6.80 -9.37 12.83
C TRP A 122 7.34 -7.97 13.13
N ALA A 123 7.19 -7.05 12.17
CA ALA A 123 7.64 -5.67 12.32
C ALA A 123 6.80 -4.90 13.36
N ARG A 124 5.46 -5.06 13.34
CA ARG A 124 4.58 -4.42 14.35
C ARG A 124 4.90 -4.89 15.77
N GLU A 125 5.11 -6.19 15.96
CA GLU A 125 5.45 -6.78 17.26
C GLU A 125 6.77 -6.24 17.83
N ARG A 126 7.67 -5.73 16.95
CA ARG A 126 8.94 -5.10 17.33
C ARG A 126 8.91 -3.58 17.36
N GLY A 127 7.73 -2.99 17.15
CA GLY A 127 7.51 -1.55 17.27
C GLY A 127 7.93 -0.74 16.04
N TYR A 128 8.26 -1.40 14.92
CA TYR A 128 8.52 -0.69 13.66
C TYR A 128 7.26 0.03 13.17
N LYS A 129 7.44 1.24 12.69
CA LYS A 129 6.35 2.11 12.21
C LYS A 129 6.08 1.97 10.72
N ARG A 130 7.05 1.44 9.97
CA ARG A 130 7.02 1.32 8.52
C ARG A 130 7.61 -0.01 8.06
N MET A 131 7.18 -0.44 6.90
CA MET A 131 7.80 -1.51 6.13
C MET A 131 8.24 -0.95 4.79
N ALA A 132 9.52 -1.12 4.45
CA ALA A 132 10.07 -0.76 3.15
C ALA A 132 10.45 -2.00 2.34
N ILE A 133 10.39 -1.88 1.04
CA ILE A 133 10.87 -2.87 0.09
C ILE A 133 11.53 -2.17 -1.10
N ASP A 134 12.44 -2.85 -1.76
CA ASP A 134 12.87 -2.48 -3.08
C ASP A 134 12.42 -3.53 -4.11
N ALA A 135 12.18 -3.09 -5.32
CA ALA A 135 11.83 -3.95 -6.42
C ALA A 135 12.45 -3.41 -7.71
N ALA A 136 12.85 -4.31 -8.60
CA ALA A 136 13.28 -3.90 -9.94
C ALA A 136 12.18 -3.08 -10.62
N GLU A 137 12.56 -1.98 -11.27
CA GLU A 137 11.61 -1.10 -11.96
C GLU A 137 10.84 -1.85 -13.06
N ALA A 138 11.49 -2.81 -13.71
CA ALA A 138 10.89 -3.68 -14.72
C ALA A 138 9.94 -4.74 -14.15
N ALA A 139 9.98 -5.05 -12.84
CA ALA A 139 9.12 -6.05 -12.20
C ALA A 139 7.70 -5.50 -11.95
N THR A 140 6.98 -5.19 -13.03
CA THR A 140 5.67 -4.49 -13.00
C THR A 140 4.60 -5.25 -12.21
N GLU A 141 4.52 -6.57 -12.37
CA GLU A 141 3.56 -7.43 -11.65
C GLU A 141 3.81 -7.44 -10.14
N LEU A 142 5.08 -7.48 -9.72
CA LEU A 142 5.48 -7.45 -8.32
C LEU A 142 5.16 -6.08 -7.70
N ARG A 143 5.47 -5.01 -8.41
CA ARG A 143 5.12 -3.65 -7.99
C ARG A 143 3.62 -3.44 -7.88
N ALA A 144 2.83 -4.02 -8.81
CA ALA A 144 1.39 -4.01 -8.75
C ALA A 144 0.85 -4.78 -7.52
N LEU A 145 1.48 -5.90 -7.15
CA LEU A 145 1.18 -6.61 -5.90
C LEU A 145 1.40 -5.70 -4.70
N TYR A 146 2.56 -5.07 -4.58
CA TYR A 146 2.88 -4.20 -3.45
C TYR A 146 1.95 -2.98 -3.35
N ARG A 147 1.57 -2.36 -4.48
CA ARG A 147 0.55 -1.30 -4.47
C ARG A 147 -0.80 -1.78 -3.93
N ARG A 148 -1.26 -2.98 -4.35
CA ARG A 148 -2.50 -3.57 -3.81
C ARG A 148 -2.41 -3.88 -2.31
N LEU A 149 -1.19 -4.09 -1.77
CA LEU A 149 -0.94 -4.29 -0.36
C LEU A 149 -0.79 -2.97 0.42
N GLY A 150 -0.88 -1.82 -0.25
CA GLY A 150 -0.82 -0.50 0.36
C GLY A 150 0.59 0.10 0.44
N TYR A 151 1.55 -0.43 -0.32
CA TYR A 151 2.88 0.18 -0.45
C TYR A 151 2.85 1.29 -1.49
N GLU A 152 3.45 2.43 -1.16
CA GLU A 152 3.56 3.59 -2.03
C GLU A 152 5.03 3.82 -2.44
N VAL A 153 5.25 4.34 -3.64
CA VAL A 153 6.59 4.63 -4.15
C VAL A 153 7.14 5.87 -3.44
N VAL A 154 8.29 5.72 -2.78
CA VAL A 154 9.00 6.81 -2.09
C VAL A 154 10.32 7.19 -2.76
N ALA A 155 10.89 6.31 -3.57
CA ALA A 155 12.04 6.60 -4.43
C ALA A 155 12.03 5.70 -5.66
N GLN A 156 12.60 6.20 -6.77
CA GLN A 156 12.68 5.46 -8.03
C GLN A 156 13.94 5.81 -8.80
N GLY A 157 14.30 4.96 -9.76
CA GLY A 157 15.46 5.17 -10.61
C GLY A 157 16.79 4.95 -9.91
N LEU A 158 16.81 4.28 -8.76
CA LEU A 158 18.03 3.97 -8.03
C LEU A 158 18.83 2.90 -8.78
N PRO A 159 20.16 3.04 -8.88
CA PRO A 159 20.99 2.00 -9.47
C PRO A 159 20.83 0.68 -8.73
N GLN A 160 20.71 -0.41 -9.48
CA GLN A 160 20.65 -1.76 -8.95
C GLN A 160 21.94 -2.53 -9.29
N GLU A 161 22.38 -3.40 -8.38
CA GLU A 161 23.50 -4.29 -8.67
C GLU A 161 23.14 -5.23 -9.83
N GLY A 162 24.07 -5.42 -10.76
CA GLY A 162 23.82 -6.19 -11.99
C GLY A 162 23.26 -5.38 -13.17
N GLY A 163 23.09 -4.06 -13.01
CA GLY A 163 22.58 -3.16 -14.05
C GLY A 163 21.05 -3.15 -14.09
N GLY A 164 20.48 -1.99 -14.03
CA GLY A 164 19.03 -1.78 -13.97
C GLY A 164 18.70 -0.72 -12.93
N ARG A 165 17.41 -0.51 -12.73
CA ARG A 165 16.88 0.47 -11.79
C ARG A 165 15.91 -0.19 -10.82
N SER A 166 15.91 0.27 -9.58
CA SER A 166 14.97 -0.15 -8.56
C SER A 166 14.01 0.97 -8.16
N VAL A 167 12.90 0.55 -7.62
CA VAL A 167 11.87 1.39 -7.01
C VAL A 167 11.79 1.00 -5.55
N VAL A 168 11.93 1.98 -4.65
CA VAL A 168 11.70 1.79 -3.22
C VAL A 168 10.25 2.13 -2.91
N MET A 169 9.58 1.24 -2.21
CA MET A 169 8.20 1.41 -1.78
C MET A 169 8.09 1.25 -0.27
N GLU A 170 7.27 2.06 0.36
CA GLU A 170 7.00 2.00 1.79
C GLU A 170 5.53 1.82 2.10
N LYS A 171 5.26 1.22 3.25
CA LYS A 171 3.94 1.12 3.84
C LYS A 171 3.99 1.48 5.32
N PRO A 172 3.17 2.41 5.82
CA PRO A 172 2.98 2.60 7.26
C PRO A 172 2.40 1.33 7.88
N LEU A 173 2.94 0.92 9.03
CA LEU A 173 2.48 -0.24 9.78
C LEU A 173 1.53 0.13 10.92
N ASP A 174 1.35 1.41 11.17
CA ASP A 174 0.39 1.91 12.14
C ASP A 174 -1.03 1.66 11.62
N HIS A 175 -1.50 0.46 11.85
CA HIS A 175 -2.90 0.15 11.66
C HIS A 175 -3.67 0.48 12.93
N SER A 176 -4.10 1.72 13.05
CA SER A 176 -5.34 1.97 13.77
C SER A 176 -6.47 1.42 12.88
N PRO A 177 -7.23 0.41 13.32
CA PRO A 177 -8.41 -0.05 12.57
C PRO A 177 -9.38 1.09 12.29
N LEU A 178 -9.42 2.09 13.17
CA LEU A 178 -10.17 3.32 13.00
C LEU A 178 -9.65 4.14 11.82
N ARG A 179 -8.33 4.32 11.70
CA ARG A 179 -7.72 5.07 10.57
C ARG A 179 -8.04 4.38 9.23
N GLU A 180 -7.92 3.06 9.15
CA GLU A 180 -8.24 2.32 7.93
C GLU A 180 -9.73 2.42 7.57
N HIS A 181 -10.59 2.34 8.59
CA HIS A 181 -12.01 2.56 8.41
C HIS A 181 -12.32 3.97 7.91
N LEU A 182 -11.73 5.00 8.51
CA LEU A 182 -11.91 6.39 8.08
C LEU A 182 -11.40 6.63 6.66
N ARG A 183 -10.26 6.05 6.29
CA ARG A 183 -9.75 6.10 4.89
C ARG A 183 -10.71 5.44 3.92
N THR A 184 -11.31 4.32 4.30
CA THR A 184 -12.32 3.64 3.47
C THR A 184 -13.55 4.52 3.28
N LEU A 185 -14.04 5.17 4.34
CA LEU A 185 -15.15 6.11 4.27
C LEU A 185 -14.81 7.32 3.39
N ALA A 186 -13.61 7.89 3.53
CA ALA A 186 -13.19 9.03 2.70
C ALA A 186 -13.12 8.68 1.20
N ARG A 187 -12.61 7.48 0.86
CA ARG A 187 -12.62 6.98 -0.53
C ARG A 187 -14.03 6.73 -1.04
N TYR A 188 -14.90 6.19 -0.21
CA TYR A 188 -16.30 5.99 -0.55
C TYR A 188 -17.01 7.33 -0.79
N ASN A 189 -16.79 8.33 0.07
CA ASN A 189 -17.37 9.65 -0.10
C ASN A 189 -16.95 10.30 -1.43
N LEU A 190 -15.66 10.23 -1.76
CA LEU A 190 -15.16 10.72 -3.05
C LEU A 190 -15.82 10.00 -4.25
N TRP A 191 -15.93 8.68 -4.18
CA TRP A 191 -16.60 7.90 -5.22
C TRP A 191 -18.08 8.27 -5.32
N ALA A 192 -18.80 8.31 -4.21
CA ALA A 192 -20.23 8.63 -4.17
C ALA A 192 -20.51 10.05 -4.68
N THR A 193 -19.66 11.02 -4.33
CA THR A 193 -19.74 12.39 -4.84
C THR A 193 -19.61 12.41 -6.36
N ARG A 194 -18.64 11.71 -6.92
CA ARG A 194 -18.46 11.62 -8.39
C ARG A 194 -19.64 10.98 -9.08
N GLU A 195 -20.16 9.86 -8.56
CA GLU A 195 -21.35 9.19 -9.09
C GLU A 195 -22.58 10.10 -9.03
N LEU A 196 -22.79 10.78 -7.92
CA LEU A 196 -23.90 11.74 -7.77
C LEU A 196 -23.84 12.81 -8.86
N PHE A 197 -22.65 13.35 -9.15
CA PHE A 197 -22.51 14.40 -10.15
C PHE A 197 -22.73 13.94 -11.60
N VAL A 198 -22.52 12.68 -11.93
CA VAL A 198 -22.92 12.11 -13.23
C VAL A 198 -24.43 12.33 -13.45
N HIS A 199 -25.23 12.08 -12.43
CA HIS A 199 -26.68 12.23 -12.49
C HIS A 199 -27.13 13.70 -12.37
N VAL A 200 -26.51 14.44 -11.47
CA VAL A 200 -26.80 15.86 -11.29
C VAL A 200 -26.48 16.66 -12.57
N ALA A 201 -25.35 16.36 -13.25
CA ALA A 201 -24.98 17.05 -14.49
C ALA A 201 -26.04 16.93 -15.60
N ALA A 202 -26.80 15.84 -15.60
CA ALA A 202 -27.85 15.59 -16.58
C ALA A 202 -29.18 16.33 -16.29
N LEU A 203 -29.33 16.93 -15.10
CA LEU A 203 -30.55 17.63 -14.74
C LEU A 203 -30.65 18.97 -15.49
N PRO A 204 -31.83 19.31 -16.09
CA PRO A 204 -32.10 20.66 -16.54
C PRO A 204 -31.95 21.66 -15.39
N ASP A 205 -31.47 22.87 -15.70
CA ASP A 205 -31.20 23.90 -14.69
C ASP A 205 -32.45 24.29 -13.87
N GLU A 206 -33.60 24.34 -14.52
CA GLU A 206 -34.89 24.57 -13.87
C GLU A 206 -35.18 23.50 -12.79
N LEU A 207 -34.93 22.21 -13.06
CA LEU A 207 -35.13 21.12 -12.11
C LEU A 207 -34.07 21.11 -10.99
N TYR A 208 -32.86 21.53 -11.30
CA TYR A 208 -31.76 21.62 -10.36
C TYR A 208 -32.00 22.66 -9.26
N HIS A 209 -32.63 23.79 -9.61
CA HIS A 209 -32.95 24.87 -8.68
C HIS A 209 -34.38 24.83 -8.10
N ARG A 210 -35.27 24.01 -8.68
CA ARG A 210 -36.69 23.91 -8.25
C ARG A 210 -36.75 23.40 -6.81
N ASP A 211 -37.70 23.96 -6.04
CA ASP A 211 -38.09 23.37 -4.76
C ASP A 211 -38.69 21.98 -4.98
N ALA A 212 -37.99 20.95 -4.55
CA ALA A 212 -38.36 19.55 -4.68
C ALA A 212 -38.85 18.95 -3.35
N GLY A 213 -39.16 19.78 -2.35
CA GLY A 213 -39.56 19.34 -1.02
C GLY A 213 -38.41 18.76 -0.18
N LEU A 214 -37.16 18.98 -0.58
CA LEU A 214 -35.99 18.57 0.18
C LEU A 214 -35.78 19.49 1.40
N PHE A 215 -35.02 19.03 2.41
CA PHE A 215 -34.75 19.85 3.60
C PHE A 215 -34.13 21.20 3.25
N PHE A 216 -33.22 21.23 2.28
CA PHE A 216 -32.60 22.45 1.73
C PHE A 216 -33.29 22.88 0.41
N ARG A 217 -34.55 22.57 0.25
CA ARG A 217 -35.46 22.93 -0.84
C ARG A 217 -35.11 22.27 -2.19
N SER A 218 -33.94 22.55 -2.73
CA SER A 218 -33.54 22.12 -4.08
C SER A 218 -32.31 21.21 -4.06
N VAL A 219 -31.99 20.62 -5.20
CA VAL A 219 -30.74 19.88 -5.42
C VAL A 219 -29.55 20.83 -5.17
N HIS A 220 -29.60 22.05 -5.74
CA HIS A 220 -28.57 23.08 -5.52
C HIS A 220 -28.39 23.40 -4.04
N GLY A 221 -29.46 23.67 -3.31
CA GLY A 221 -29.37 23.97 -1.87
C GLY A 221 -28.80 22.81 -1.05
N THR A 222 -29.17 21.58 -1.40
CA THR A 222 -28.66 20.37 -0.74
C THR A 222 -27.15 20.21 -0.98
N LEU A 223 -26.67 20.43 -2.20
CA LEU A 223 -25.23 20.34 -2.52
C LEU A 223 -24.42 21.47 -1.86
N ASN A 224 -24.98 22.67 -1.79
CA ASN A 224 -24.36 23.77 -1.01
C ASN A 224 -24.26 23.44 0.47
N HIS A 225 -25.31 22.83 1.04
CA HIS A 225 -25.25 22.34 2.41
C HIS A 225 -24.17 21.28 2.61
N LEU A 226 -24.01 20.32 1.70
CA LEU A 226 -22.93 19.32 1.78
C LEU A 226 -21.55 19.99 1.73
N LEU A 227 -21.32 20.94 0.83
CA LEU A 227 -20.08 21.67 0.75
C LEU A 227 -19.80 22.45 2.06
N LEU A 228 -20.81 23.14 2.58
CA LEU A 228 -20.70 23.87 3.82
C LEU A 228 -20.41 22.95 5.01
N ALA A 229 -21.20 21.90 5.18
CA ALA A 229 -21.08 21.01 6.34
C ALA A 229 -19.78 20.20 6.31
N GLU A 230 -19.48 19.52 5.20
CA GLU A 230 -18.33 18.60 5.14
C GLU A 230 -16.99 19.35 5.08
N HIS A 231 -16.90 20.44 4.30
CA HIS A 231 -15.61 21.07 4.01
C HIS A 231 -15.39 22.37 4.80
N GLU A 232 -16.34 23.28 4.82
CA GLU A 232 -16.15 24.54 5.53
C GLU A 232 -16.32 24.40 7.05
N ILE A 233 -17.12 23.44 7.53
CA ILE A 233 -17.33 23.23 8.95
C ILE A 233 -16.48 22.09 9.49
N TRP A 234 -16.75 20.85 9.07
CA TRP A 234 -16.10 19.68 9.69
C TRP A 234 -14.64 19.55 9.32
N TYR A 235 -14.29 19.62 8.02
CA TYR A 235 -12.89 19.52 7.60
C TYR A 235 -12.03 20.58 8.31
N ARG A 236 -12.46 21.84 8.34
CA ARG A 236 -11.70 22.91 8.98
C ARG A 236 -11.56 22.73 10.49
N ARG A 237 -12.59 22.18 11.15
CA ARG A 237 -12.47 21.83 12.58
C ARG A 237 -11.38 20.81 12.84
N PHE A 238 -11.27 19.79 12.02
CA PHE A 238 -10.26 18.76 12.18
C PHE A 238 -8.87 19.17 11.70
N ALA A 239 -8.77 19.91 10.60
CA ALA A 239 -7.50 20.30 10.00
C ALA A 239 -6.92 21.58 10.61
N GLU A 240 -7.77 22.56 10.97
CA GLU A 240 -7.38 23.90 11.36
C GLU A 240 -7.77 24.25 12.82
N GLY A 241 -8.52 23.41 13.50
CA GLY A 241 -8.97 23.62 14.88
C GLY A 241 -10.13 24.61 15.03
N GLY A 242 -10.73 25.08 13.93
CA GLY A 242 -11.83 26.05 13.96
C GLY A 242 -12.68 25.99 12.70
N SER A 243 -13.87 26.55 12.75
CA SER A 243 -14.75 26.67 11.58
C SER A 243 -15.60 27.92 11.66
N PRO A 244 -16.06 28.46 10.51
CA PRO A 244 -17.00 29.57 10.51
C PRO A 244 -18.31 29.17 11.21
N VAL A 245 -18.92 30.12 11.86
CA VAL A 245 -20.29 29.99 12.37
C VAL A 245 -21.22 30.65 11.34
N THR A 246 -22.05 29.84 10.68
CA THR A 246 -22.98 30.30 9.67
C THR A 246 -24.25 29.42 9.70
N ALA A 247 -25.31 29.91 9.06
CA ALA A 247 -26.53 29.15 8.93
C ALA A 247 -26.29 27.94 7.98
N LEU A 248 -26.88 26.81 8.30
CA LEU A 248 -26.68 25.55 7.56
C LEU A 248 -27.29 25.56 6.14
N ASP A 249 -28.16 26.50 5.85
CA ASP A 249 -28.79 26.73 4.55
C ASP A 249 -28.14 27.87 3.74
N THR A 250 -26.95 28.33 4.18
CA THR A 250 -26.19 29.34 3.46
C THR A 250 -25.71 28.81 2.12
N GLU A 251 -26.03 29.52 1.06
CA GLU A 251 -25.46 29.30 -0.26
C GLU A 251 -24.04 29.88 -0.30
N ILE A 252 -23.03 29.02 -0.46
CA ILE A 252 -21.63 29.40 -0.47
C ILE A 252 -20.99 29.30 -1.86
N GLU A 253 -21.68 28.64 -2.81
CA GLU A 253 -21.27 28.55 -4.19
C GLU A 253 -22.49 28.55 -5.12
N PRO A 254 -22.76 29.65 -5.80
CA PRO A 254 -23.90 29.75 -6.71
C PRO A 254 -23.71 29.05 -8.05
N ASP A 255 -22.44 28.90 -8.49
CA ASP A 255 -22.14 28.26 -9.76
C ASP A 255 -22.14 26.73 -9.61
N ARG A 256 -22.96 26.07 -10.42
CA ARG A 256 -23.13 24.60 -10.39
C ARG A 256 -21.84 23.85 -10.69
N GLN A 257 -21.03 24.31 -11.64
CA GLN A 257 -19.80 23.62 -12.01
C GLN A 257 -18.75 23.78 -10.92
N ARG A 258 -18.58 24.99 -10.41
CA ARG A 258 -17.66 25.27 -9.31
C ARG A 258 -18.07 24.55 -8.02
N LEU A 259 -19.35 24.44 -7.76
CA LEU A 259 -19.87 23.68 -6.61
C LEU A 259 -19.46 22.21 -6.70
N ASN A 260 -19.56 21.61 -7.90
CA ASN A 260 -19.07 20.25 -8.16
C ASN A 260 -17.56 20.13 -7.91
N GLU A 261 -16.78 21.00 -8.51
CA GLU A 261 -15.32 21.02 -8.37
C GLU A 261 -14.90 21.12 -6.89
N ARG A 262 -15.48 22.06 -6.15
CA ARG A 262 -15.21 22.25 -4.72
C ARG A 262 -15.60 21.05 -3.86
N LEU A 263 -16.71 20.37 -4.15
CA LEU A 263 -17.12 19.16 -3.43
C LEU A 263 -16.14 18.01 -3.67
N ILE A 264 -15.66 17.83 -4.91
CA ILE A 264 -14.65 16.80 -5.24
C ILE A 264 -13.30 17.14 -4.59
N GLU A 265 -12.85 18.39 -4.68
CA GLU A 265 -11.60 18.85 -4.04
C GLU A 265 -11.65 18.67 -2.52
N GLY A 266 -12.77 19.02 -1.91
CA GLY A 266 -12.98 18.83 -0.49
C GLY A 266 -12.97 17.36 -0.08
N ALA A 267 -13.65 16.48 -0.84
CA ALA A 267 -13.63 15.05 -0.58
C ALA A 267 -12.22 14.45 -0.70
N LEU A 268 -11.39 14.96 -1.63
CA LEU A 268 -9.98 14.57 -1.76
C LEU A 268 -9.14 15.04 -0.57
N ALA A 269 -9.41 16.19 0.00
CA ALA A 269 -8.66 16.78 1.11
C ALA A 269 -8.68 15.92 2.38
N TRP A 270 -9.72 15.10 2.60
CA TRP A 270 -9.80 14.19 3.74
C TRP A 270 -8.74 13.09 3.72
N LEU A 271 -8.30 12.62 2.55
CA LEU A 271 -7.38 11.48 2.42
C LEU A 271 -6.01 11.69 3.08
N PRO A 272 -5.33 12.83 2.90
CA PRO A 272 -4.06 13.09 3.58
C PRO A 272 -4.23 13.47 5.08
N LEU A 273 -5.41 13.92 5.49
CA LEU A 273 -5.69 14.28 6.89
C LEU A 273 -5.82 13.03 7.78
N ILE A 274 -6.27 11.91 7.25
CA ILE A 274 -6.46 10.63 7.92
C ILE A 274 -5.18 9.78 7.80
#